data_78f414ecc3d616f5c095cbd01da0b172
#
_entry.id   78f414ecc3d616f5c095cbd01da0b172
#
_cell.length_a   1.000
_cell.length_b   1.000
_cell.length_c   1.000
_cell.angle_alpha   90.00
_cell.angle_beta   90.00
_cell.angle_gamma   90.00
#
_symmetry.space_group_name_H-M   'P 1'
#
loop_
_entity.id
_entity.type
_entity.pdbx_description
1 polymer ?
#
loop_
_entity_poly.entity_id
_entity_poly.type
_entity_poly.pdbx_seq_one_letter_code
_entity_poly.pdbx_strand_id
1 'polypeptide(L)'
;MRVQVITCDADHLAAAVDDPPALAARLGAAVPEGLIEDEFRASFRSAREELLRRPEILCWGTALFLLEEPRVICGMGGYKGPPDDGGVVEIGYSIAPSLRGRGLATEAAGELVRMAFADPRVRWVRAHTLAQPNASTRVLEKLGFRKIGELIDPAEHPDPIWRWRLDRPRPP
;
A
#
# COMPACT_ATOMS: atom_id res chain seq x y z
N MET A 1 6.05 -16.22 5.64
CA MET A 1 5.40 -15.09 4.92
C MET A 1 5.53 -15.37 3.44
N ARG A 2 4.42 -15.29 2.68
CA ARG A 2 4.38 -15.59 1.24
C ARG A 2 4.49 -14.33 0.38
N VAL A 3 4.20 -13.15 0.96
CA VAL A 3 4.18 -11.88 0.27
C VAL A 3 5.39 -11.05 0.65
N GLN A 4 6.16 -10.65 -0.37
CA GLN A 4 7.25 -9.69 -0.25
C GLN A 4 6.76 -8.31 -0.70
N VAL A 5 7.07 -7.27 0.06
CA VAL A 5 6.84 -5.87 -0.32
C VAL A 5 8.06 -5.34 -1.04
N ILE A 6 7.89 -4.91 -2.29
CA ILE A 6 8.94 -4.33 -3.13
C ILE A 6 8.67 -2.84 -3.26
N THR A 7 9.49 -2.00 -2.66
CA THR A 7 9.43 -0.55 -2.84
C THR A 7 9.75 -0.19 -4.29
N CYS A 8 8.89 0.61 -4.92
CA CYS A 8 9.05 1.01 -6.32
C CYS A 8 9.99 2.21 -6.44
N ASP A 9 11.07 2.05 -7.17
CA ASP A 9 11.85 3.16 -7.70
C ASP A 9 11.19 3.81 -8.93
N ALA A 10 11.80 4.86 -9.47
CA ALA A 10 11.28 5.60 -10.61
C ALA A 10 11.15 4.73 -11.88
N ASP A 11 12.01 3.73 -12.03
CA ASP A 11 11.99 2.81 -13.18
C ASP A 11 10.88 1.78 -13.05
N HIS A 12 10.64 1.25 -11.83
CA HIS A 12 9.48 0.39 -11.56
C HIS A 12 8.17 1.12 -11.85
N LEU A 13 8.05 2.38 -11.41
CA LEU A 13 6.85 3.20 -11.63
C LEU A 13 6.64 3.51 -13.12
N ALA A 14 7.71 3.82 -13.86
CA ALA A 14 7.64 4.02 -15.31
C ALA A 14 7.19 2.75 -16.02
N ALA A 15 7.84 1.62 -15.76
CA ALA A 15 7.53 0.35 -16.37
C ALA A 15 6.10 -0.12 -16.05
N ALA A 16 5.63 0.12 -14.83
CA ALA A 16 4.26 -0.22 -14.44
C ALA A 16 3.19 0.49 -15.27
N VAL A 17 3.48 1.72 -15.71
CA VAL A 17 2.55 2.54 -16.50
C VAL A 17 2.68 2.28 -18.00
N ASP A 18 3.93 2.30 -18.48
CA ASP A 18 4.22 2.42 -19.90
C ASP A 18 4.59 1.08 -20.55
N ASP A 19 5.14 0.12 -19.78
CA ASP A 19 5.64 -1.17 -20.29
C ASP A 19 5.52 -2.29 -19.23
N PRO A 20 4.30 -2.82 -18.99
CA PRO A 20 4.10 -3.93 -18.03
C PRO A 20 4.97 -5.17 -18.30
N PRO A 21 5.27 -5.56 -19.55
CA PRO A 21 6.26 -6.61 -19.84
C PRO A 21 7.67 -6.31 -19.29
N ALA A 22 8.13 -5.06 -19.40
CA ALA A 22 9.42 -4.67 -18.82
C ALA A 22 9.39 -4.72 -17.29
N LEU A 23 8.28 -4.35 -16.65
CA LEU A 23 8.10 -4.53 -15.21
C LEU A 23 8.20 -6.01 -14.82
N ALA A 24 7.51 -6.89 -15.54
CA ALA A 24 7.55 -8.34 -15.30
C ALA A 24 8.98 -8.90 -15.42
N ALA A 25 9.72 -8.47 -16.44
CA ALA A 25 11.11 -8.88 -16.64
C ALA A 25 12.02 -8.38 -15.51
N ARG A 26 11.91 -7.11 -15.10
CA ARG A 26 12.68 -6.53 -13.99
C ARG A 26 12.48 -7.28 -12.67
N LEU A 27 11.24 -7.66 -12.38
CA LEU A 27 10.89 -8.32 -11.13
C LEU A 27 11.04 -9.86 -11.20
N GLY A 28 11.25 -10.41 -12.40
CA GLY A 28 11.25 -11.85 -12.61
C GLY A 28 9.93 -12.49 -12.16
N ALA A 29 8.80 -11.80 -12.35
CA ALA A 29 7.50 -12.18 -11.86
C ALA A 29 6.40 -11.84 -12.86
N ALA A 30 5.35 -12.65 -12.92
CA ALA A 30 4.19 -12.35 -13.74
C ALA A 30 3.46 -11.09 -13.20
N VAL A 31 3.00 -10.23 -14.10
CA VAL A 31 2.12 -9.10 -13.77
C VAL A 31 0.73 -9.44 -14.32
N PRO A 32 -0.27 -9.69 -13.48
CA PRO A 32 -1.61 -10.03 -13.94
C PRO A 32 -2.23 -8.89 -14.76
N GLU A 33 -2.97 -9.25 -15.78
CA GLU A 33 -3.81 -8.30 -16.50
C GLU A 33 -4.83 -7.66 -15.54
N GLY A 34 -5.07 -6.36 -15.69
CA GLY A 34 -5.98 -5.60 -14.83
C GLY A 34 -5.46 -5.33 -13.40
N LEU A 35 -4.19 -5.65 -13.10
CA LEU A 35 -3.61 -5.26 -11.83
C LEU A 35 -3.41 -3.73 -11.74
N ILE A 36 -2.93 -3.13 -12.83
CA ILE A 36 -2.68 -1.69 -12.92
C ILE A 36 -3.77 -1.09 -13.82
N GLU A 37 -4.90 -0.79 -13.23
CA GLU A 37 -6.03 -0.14 -13.89
C GLU A 37 -5.70 1.34 -14.20
N ASP A 38 -6.46 1.95 -15.10
CA ASP A 38 -6.18 3.31 -15.56
C ASP A 38 -6.19 4.35 -14.43
N GLU A 39 -7.03 4.14 -13.41
CA GLU A 39 -7.06 5.00 -12.21
C GLU A 39 -5.74 4.99 -11.44
N PHE A 40 -5.05 3.83 -11.39
CA PHE A 40 -3.75 3.71 -10.71
C PHE A 40 -2.59 4.24 -11.56
N ARG A 41 -2.72 4.26 -12.89
CA ARG A 41 -1.68 4.79 -13.78
C ARG A 41 -1.38 6.27 -13.50
N ALA A 42 -2.42 7.08 -13.28
CA ALA A 42 -2.25 8.49 -12.91
C ALA A 42 -1.51 8.63 -11.57
N SER A 43 -1.88 7.83 -10.57
CA SER A 43 -1.21 7.82 -9.26
C SER A 43 0.26 7.39 -9.37
N PHE A 44 0.59 6.41 -10.23
CA PHE A 44 1.97 5.98 -10.44
C PHE A 44 2.82 7.05 -11.14
N ARG A 45 2.25 7.78 -12.11
CA ARG A 45 2.93 8.93 -12.75
C ARG A 45 3.24 10.01 -11.72
N SER A 46 2.26 10.40 -10.91
CA SER A 46 2.44 11.39 -9.85
C SER A 46 3.49 10.94 -8.81
N ALA A 47 3.44 9.67 -8.39
CA ALA A 47 4.41 9.10 -7.47
C ALA A 47 5.83 9.12 -8.06
N ARG A 48 5.99 8.81 -9.35
CA ARG A 48 7.27 8.89 -10.06
C ARG A 48 7.81 10.32 -10.10
N GLU A 49 6.97 11.29 -10.47
CA GLU A 49 7.36 12.70 -10.52
C GLU A 49 7.78 13.22 -9.14
N GLU A 50 7.06 12.85 -8.10
CA GLU A 50 7.42 13.22 -6.74
C GLU A 50 8.73 12.56 -6.30
N LEU A 51 8.91 11.28 -6.57
CA LEU A 51 10.14 10.55 -6.25
C LEU A 51 11.37 11.13 -6.97
N LEU A 52 11.22 11.56 -8.23
CA LEU A 52 12.31 12.21 -8.96
C LEU A 52 12.69 13.58 -8.37
N ARG A 53 11.71 14.30 -7.78
CA ARG A 53 11.95 15.57 -7.09
C ARG A 53 12.50 15.38 -5.68
N ARG A 54 12.12 14.27 -5.02
CA ARG A 54 12.40 13.97 -3.62
C ARG A 54 12.84 12.52 -3.43
N PRO A 55 14.07 12.16 -3.84
CA PRO A 55 14.54 10.76 -3.77
C PRO A 55 14.53 10.17 -2.36
N GLU A 56 14.60 11.02 -1.33
CA GLU A 56 14.58 10.62 0.08
C GLU A 56 13.27 9.96 0.52
N ILE A 57 12.18 10.12 -0.22
CA ILE A 57 10.88 9.51 0.12
C ILE A 57 10.72 8.09 -0.45
N LEU A 58 11.72 7.53 -1.10
CA LEU A 58 11.64 6.23 -1.77
C LEU A 58 10.96 5.15 -0.90
N CYS A 59 11.37 5.02 0.35
CA CYS A 59 10.81 4.01 1.26
C CYS A 59 9.40 4.36 1.80
N TRP A 60 8.90 5.55 1.49
CA TRP A 60 7.60 6.06 1.91
C TRP A 60 6.62 6.26 0.75
N GLY A 61 6.88 5.62 -0.37
CA GLY A 61 6.08 5.70 -1.59
C GLY A 61 5.35 4.40 -1.92
N THR A 62 5.14 4.26 -3.22
CA THR A 62 4.45 3.11 -3.80
C THR A 62 5.28 1.83 -3.67
N ALA A 63 4.59 0.71 -3.43
CA ALA A 63 5.16 -0.62 -3.40
C ALA A 63 4.32 -1.61 -4.20
N LEU A 64 4.95 -2.64 -4.72
CA LEU A 64 4.32 -3.82 -5.30
C LEU A 64 4.41 -4.99 -4.32
N PHE A 65 3.42 -5.85 -4.36
CA PHE A 65 3.33 -7.04 -3.52
C PHE A 65 3.63 -8.27 -4.36
N LEU A 66 4.76 -8.90 -4.11
CA LEU A 66 5.20 -10.10 -4.79
C LEU A 66 4.80 -11.34 -3.98
N LEU A 67 4.03 -12.22 -4.59
CA LEU A 67 3.81 -13.57 -4.10
C LEU A 67 4.96 -14.45 -4.63
N GLU A 68 5.61 -15.21 -3.74
CA GLU A 68 6.79 -15.99 -4.10
C GLU A 68 6.43 -17.27 -4.91
N GLU A 69 5.31 -17.91 -4.56
CA GLU A 69 4.87 -19.15 -5.22
C GLU A 69 3.37 -19.14 -5.46
N PRO A 70 2.92 -19.07 -6.73
CA PRO A 70 3.71 -18.77 -7.93
C PRO A 70 4.27 -17.35 -7.89
N ARG A 71 5.42 -17.12 -8.55
CA ARG A 71 6.06 -15.81 -8.56
C ARG A 71 5.26 -14.82 -9.42
N VAL A 72 4.44 -14.01 -8.75
CA VAL A 72 3.47 -13.11 -9.38
C VAL A 72 3.28 -11.85 -8.53
N ILE A 73 3.11 -10.71 -9.19
CA ILE A 73 2.70 -9.49 -8.50
C ILE A 73 1.23 -9.63 -8.12
N CYS A 74 0.98 -9.86 -6.84
CA CYS A 74 -0.36 -10.13 -6.34
C CYS A 74 -1.15 -8.87 -5.94
N GLY A 75 -0.48 -7.72 -5.91
CA GLY A 75 -1.10 -6.47 -5.49
C GLY A 75 -0.14 -5.31 -5.50
N MET A 76 -0.65 -4.18 -5.03
CA MET A 76 0.09 -2.93 -4.88
C MET A 76 -0.40 -2.16 -3.66
N GLY A 77 0.40 -1.20 -3.23
CA GLY A 77 0.07 -0.35 -2.10
C GLY A 77 1.25 0.54 -1.71
N GLY A 78 1.45 0.74 -0.41
CA GLY A 78 2.55 1.52 0.12
C GLY A 78 2.08 2.60 1.07
N TYR A 79 2.85 3.68 1.16
CA TYR A 79 2.57 4.81 2.03
C TYR A 79 2.18 6.04 1.21
N LYS A 80 1.37 6.92 1.82
CA LYS A 80 1.03 8.23 1.24
C LYS A 80 2.03 9.33 1.61
N GLY A 81 3.28 8.96 1.86
CA GLY A 81 4.37 9.85 2.22
C GLY A 81 5.08 9.46 3.51
N PRO A 82 6.16 10.18 3.87
CA PRO A 82 6.91 9.98 5.11
C PRO A 82 6.08 10.31 6.36
N PRO A 83 6.57 9.89 7.56
CA PRO A 83 5.92 10.28 8.80
C PRO A 83 5.76 11.80 8.92
N ASP A 84 4.55 12.23 9.26
CA ASP A 84 4.28 13.64 9.57
C ASP A 84 4.88 14.05 10.94
N ASP A 85 4.73 15.32 11.33
CA ASP A 85 5.23 15.86 12.60
C ASP A 85 4.63 15.15 13.84
N GLY A 86 3.46 14.52 13.68
CA GLY A 86 2.82 13.67 14.70
C GLY A 86 3.34 12.24 14.72
N GLY A 87 4.24 11.88 13.81
CA GLY A 87 4.75 10.52 13.64
C GLY A 87 3.71 9.57 13.04
N VAL A 88 2.85 10.08 12.17
CA VAL A 88 1.82 9.30 11.49
C VAL A 88 2.24 8.96 10.08
N VAL A 89 2.07 7.72 9.68
CA VAL A 89 2.10 7.31 8.28
C VAL A 89 0.74 6.72 7.89
N GLU A 90 0.36 6.91 6.65
CA GLU A 90 -0.85 6.32 6.09
C GLU A 90 -0.50 5.22 5.09
N ILE A 91 -1.13 4.05 5.25
CA ILE A 91 -0.99 2.93 4.32
C ILE A 91 -2.24 2.77 3.45
N GLY A 92 -1.99 2.36 2.19
CA GLY A 92 -3.01 1.86 1.28
C GLY A 92 -2.57 0.55 0.65
N TYR A 93 -3.52 -0.29 0.26
CA TYR A 93 -3.22 -1.57 -0.38
C TYR A 93 -4.40 -2.07 -1.22
N SER A 94 -4.06 -2.78 -2.27
CA SER A 94 -5.01 -3.48 -3.14
C SER A 94 -4.43 -4.81 -3.59
N ILE A 95 -5.28 -5.84 -3.72
CA ILE A 95 -4.91 -7.16 -4.24
C ILE A 95 -5.64 -7.39 -5.55
N ALA A 96 -4.93 -7.92 -6.54
CA ALA A 96 -5.48 -8.29 -7.83
C ALA A 96 -6.76 -9.13 -7.66
N PRO A 97 -7.85 -8.82 -8.37
CA PRO A 97 -9.15 -9.48 -8.19
C PRO A 97 -9.08 -11.01 -8.18
N SER A 98 -8.30 -11.59 -9.10
CA SER A 98 -8.11 -13.03 -9.25
C SER A 98 -7.37 -13.71 -8.08
N LEU A 99 -6.71 -12.92 -7.21
CA LEU A 99 -5.90 -13.40 -6.09
C LEU A 99 -6.49 -13.06 -4.72
N ARG A 100 -7.66 -12.43 -4.69
CA ARG A 100 -8.37 -12.08 -3.42
C ARG A 100 -8.84 -13.34 -2.67
N GLY A 101 -9.18 -13.15 -1.39
CA GLY A 101 -9.71 -14.24 -0.54
C GLY A 101 -8.65 -15.21 0.00
N ARG A 102 -7.35 -14.99 -0.27
CA ARG A 102 -6.24 -15.87 0.10
C ARG A 102 -5.40 -15.38 1.27
N GLY A 103 -5.81 -14.31 1.95
CA GLY A 103 -5.08 -13.71 3.07
C GLY A 103 -3.93 -12.77 2.66
N LEU A 104 -3.67 -12.60 1.36
CA LEU A 104 -2.52 -11.83 0.85
C LEU A 104 -2.56 -10.36 1.26
N ALA A 105 -3.75 -9.74 1.33
CA ALA A 105 -3.91 -8.38 1.81
C ALA A 105 -3.47 -8.22 3.29
N THR A 106 -3.77 -9.21 4.13
CA THR A 106 -3.34 -9.19 5.54
C THR A 106 -1.83 -9.33 5.66
N GLU A 107 -1.21 -10.19 4.85
CA GLU A 107 0.25 -10.35 4.82
C GLU A 107 0.93 -9.08 4.33
N ALA A 108 0.47 -8.50 3.20
CA ALA A 108 1.05 -7.29 2.62
C ALA A 108 0.91 -6.07 3.54
N ALA A 109 -0.29 -5.82 4.06
CA ALA A 109 -0.53 -4.71 5.00
C ALA A 109 0.23 -4.90 6.31
N GLY A 110 0.34 -6.13 6.82
CA GLY A 110 1.14 -6.46 8.00
C GLY A 110 2.63 -6.17 7.79
N GLU A 111 3.15 -6.45 6.60
CA GLU A 111 4.54 -6.13 6.25
C GLU A 111 4.77 -4.62 6.12
N LEU A 112 3.84 -3.87 5.49
CA LEU A 112 3.89 -2.40 5.49
C LEU A 112 3.92 -1.85 6.93
N VAL A 113 3.08 -2.36 7.82
CA VAL A 113 3.06 -1.95 9.24
C VAL A 113 4.42 -2.25 9.91
N ARG A 114 4.97 -3.46 9.69
CA ARG A 114 6.28 -3.84 10.24
C ARG A 114 7.39 -2.91 9.74
N MET A 115 7.41 -2.62 8.43
CA MET A 115 8.38 -1.70 7.82
C MET A 115 8.21 -0.28 8.38
N ALA A 116 6.99 0.22 8.52
CA ALA A 116 6.72 1.52 9.12
C ALA A 116 7.27 1.61 10.55
N PHE A 117 7.00 0.62 11.39
CA PHE A 117 7.49 0.60 12.76
C PHE A 117 8.99 0.30 12.92
N ALA A 118 9.69 -0.05 11.86
CA ALA A 118 11.14 -0.09 11.87
C ALA A 118 11.76 1.33 11.95
N ASP A 119 11.06 2.36 11.48
CA ASP A 119 11.47 3.76 11.65
C ASP A 119 11.01 4.29 13.03
N PRO A 120 11.92 4.73 13.90
CA PRO A 120 11.57 5.20 15.26
C PRO A 120 10.69 6.48 15.25
N ARG A 121 10.65 7.23 14.17
CA ARG A 121 9.80 8.42 14.03
C ARG A 121 8.32 8.05 13.93
N VAL A 122 7.98 6.84 13.43
CA VAL A 122 6.59 6.41 13.29
C VAL A 122 6.02 6.03 14.65
N ARG A 123 5.00 6.74 15.08
CA ARG A 123 4.30 6.53 16.35
C ARG A 123 3.04 5.68 16.16
N TRP A 124 2.34 5.85 15.04
CA TRP A 124 1.17 5.07 14.69
C TRP A 124 0.92 5.08 13.17
N VAL A 125 0.22 4.06 12.72
CA VAL A 125 -0.16 3.86 11.32
C VAL A 125 -1.64 4.14 11.16
N ARG A 126 -1.98 4.91 10.12
CA ARG A 126 -3.33 5.22 9.68
C ARG A 126 -3.70 4.41 8.44
N ALA A 127 -4.98 4.08 8.32
CA ALA A 127 -5.57 3.56 7.10
C ALA A 127 -7.01 4.07 6.95
N HIS A 128 -7.52 4.06 5.74
CA HIS A 128 -8.89 4.41 5.43
C HIS A 128 -9.61 3.25 4.72
N THR A 129 -10.92 3.12 4.96
CA THR A 129 -11.80 2.21 4.23
C THR A 129 -13.12 2.91 3.96
N LEU A 130 -13.88 2.44 2.97
CA LEU A 130 -15.29 2.85 2.86
C LEU A 130 -16.03 2.61 4.18
N ALA A 131 -16.99 3.49 4.51
CA ALA A 131 -17.74 3.48 5.78
C ALA A 131 -18.77 2.35 5.83
N GLN A 132 -18.36 1.14 5.49
CA GLN A 132 -19.17 -0.08 5.58
C GLN A 132 -18.27 -1.31 5.81
N PRO A 133 -18.78 -2.38 6.43
CA PRO A 133 -18.06 -3.63 6.55
C PRO A 133 -17.67 -4.20 5.18
N ASN A 134 -16.40 -4.43 4.96
CA ASN A 134 -15.86 -4.92 3.70
C ASN A 134 -14.59 -5.77 3.91
N ALA A 135 -13.93 -6.18 2.83
CA ALA A 135 -12.72 -6.98 2.93
C ALA A 135 -11.58 -6.24 3.63
N SER A 136 -11.42 -4.92 3.36
CA SER A 136 -10.35 -4.11 3.96
C SER A 136 -10.57 -3.89 5.46
N THR A 137 -11.83 -3.69 5.91
CA THR A 137 -12.13 -3.56 7.35
C THR A 137 -11.70 -4.81 8.11
N ARG A 138 -11.99 -6.01 7.57
CA ARG A 138 -11.55 -7.29 8.18
C ARG A 138 -10.04 -7.47 8.19
N VAL A 139 -9.33 -6.96 7.18
CA VAL A 139 -7.86 -6.96 7.18
C VAL A 139 -7.32 -6.10 8.30
N LEU A 140 -7.83 -4.87 8.44
CA LEU A 140 -7.38 -3.93 9.46
C LEU A 140 -7.68 -4.43 10.88
N GLU A 141 -8.87 -5.00 11.11
CA GLU A 141 -9.25 -5.62 12.38
C GLU A 141 -8.29 -6.78 12.76
N LYS A 142 -7.98 -7.66 11.81
CA LYS A 142 -7.02 -8.76 12.02
C LYS A 142 -5.61 -8.29 12.37
N LEU A 143 -5.21 -7.12 11.88
CA LEU A 143 -3.92 -6.50 12.18
C LEU A 143 -3.94 -5.69 13.47
N GLY A 144 -5.09 -5.59 14.16
CA GLY A 144 -5.23 -4.87 15.42
C GLY A 144 -5.50 -3.38 15.28
N PHE A 145 -5.85 -2.90 14.09
CA PHE A 145 -6.30 -1.52 13.92
C PHE A 145 -7.63 -1.29 14.64
N ARG A 146 -7.78 -0.08 15.20
CA ARG A 146 -9.02 0.39 15.80
C ARG A 146 -9.66 1.44 14.91
N LYS A 147 -10.97 1.37 14.70
CA LYS A 147 -11.73 2.46 14.09
C LYS A 147 -11.75 3.66 15.05
N ILE A 148 -11.32 4.82 14.59
CA ILE A 148 -11.22 6.04 15.40
C ILE A 148 -12.18 7.14 14.95
N GLY A 149 -12.92 6.93 13.87
CA GLY A 149 -13.93 7.89 13.41
C GLY A 149 -14.34 7.64 11.98
N GLU A 150 -15.23 8.53 11.55
CA GLU A 150 -15.72 8.62 10.17
C GLU A 150 -15.38 10.01 9.64
N LEU A 151 -15.04 10.09 8.37
CA LEU A 151 -14.80 11.31 7.64
C LEU A 151 -15.73 11.36 6.44
N ILE A 152 -16.34 12.52 6.24
CA ILE A 152 -17.09 12.86 5.04
C ILE A 152 -16.36 14.06 4.44
N ASP A 153 -15.61 13.80 3.39
CA ASP A 153 -14.91 14.83 2.61
C ASP A 153 -15.20 14.63 1.13
N PRO A 154 -16.26 15.28 0.61
CA PRO A 154 -16.65 15.13 -0.78
C PRO A 154 -15.59 15.59 -1.78
N ALA A 155 -14.59 16.38 -1.36
CA ALA A 155 -13.50 16.81 -2.22
C ALA A 155 -12.43 15.73 -2.40
N GLU A 156 -12.20 14.89 -1.38
CA GLU A 156 -11.25 13.78 -1.45
C GLU A 156 -11.92 12.44 -1.74
N HIS A 157 -13.15 12.26 -1.24
CA HIS A 157 -13.87 10.98 -1.38
C HIS A 157 -15.38 11.22 -1.48
N PRO A 158 -16.05 10.74 -2.54
CA PRO A 158 -17.51 10.93 -2.73
C PRO A 158 -18.32 10.22 -1.65
N ASP A 159 -17.80 9.11 -1.11
CA ASP A 159 -18.45 8.31 -0.07
C ASP A 159 -17.80 8.52 1.30
N PRO A 160 -18.56 8.39 2.40
CA PRO A 160 -17.99 8.40 3.74
C PRO A 160 -16.92 7.33 3.91
N ILE A 161 -15.86 7.66 4.65
CA ILE A 161 -14.76 6.74 4.95
C ILE A 161 -14.57 6.57 6.45
N TRP A 162 -14.23 5.36 6.88
CA TRP A 162 -13.78 5.08 8.22
C TRP A 162 -12.28 5.28 8.34
N ARG A 163 -11.89 5.95 9.42
CA ARG A 163 -10.47 6.13 9.80
C ARG A 163 -10.06 5.07 10.79
N TRP A 164 -8.91 4.45 10.53
CA TRP A 164 -8.34 3.38 11.33
C TRP A 164 -6.97 3.78 11.84
N ARG A 165 -6.64 3.28 13.03
CA ARG A 165 -5.38 3.56 13.72
C ARG A 165 -4.80 2.29 14.32
N LEU A 166 -3.48 2.11 14.16
CA LEU A 166 -2.68 1.13 14.86
C LEU A 166 -1.50 1.83 15.53
N ASP A 167 -1.45 1.79 16.85
CA ASP A 167 -0.35 2.38 17.62
C ASP A 167 0.89 1.48 17.56
N ARG A 168 2.08 2.09 17.65
CA ARG A 168 3.32 1.33 17.85
C ARG A 168 3.19 0.48 19.11
N PRO A 169 3.52 -0.81 19.05
CA PRO A 169 3.62 -1.63 20.26
C PRO A 169 4.59 -1.00 21.26
N ARG A 170 4.21 -0.99 22.53
CA ARG A 170 5.15 -0.58 23.57
C ARG A 170 6.24 -1.65 23.70
N PRO A 171 7.50 -1.27 23.84
CA PRO A 171 8.51 -2.25 24.21
C PRO A 171 8.12 -2.92 25.54
N PRO A 172 8.45 -4.20 25.70
CA PRO A 172 8.18 -4.95 26.93
C PRO A 172 8.86 -4.34 28.15
#